data_60bef177946ef47806c8e425455f47a9
#
_entry.id   60bef177946ef47806c8e425455f47a9
#
_cell.length_a   1.000
_cell.length_b   1.000
_cell.length_c   1.000
_cell.angle_alpha   90.00
_cell.angle_beta   90.00
_cell.angle_gamma   90.00
#
_symmetry.space_group_name_H-M   'P 1'
#
loop_
_entity.id
_entity.type
_entity.pdbx_description
1 polymer ?
#
loop_
_entity_poly.entity_id
_entity_poly.type
_entity_poly.pdbx_seq_one_letter_code
_entity_poly.pdbx_strand_id
1 'polypeptide(L)'
;MASFGDTTHDRPTKVDDLLGSSLMSSLDKLDIIARKIFSGKIQGERRSRRKGISVEFADYRQYAAGDDLRFIDWNVYARLDRLFMKIFLEEEELTLGIAIDASASMEFGNPNKFDFVRRLAMSLGYIALSSHNRVSLFSFNDQGVSRLTALRGSRRTRDMGQWILDLIPQGGTAFTDACKVISTSRQGRGV
;
A
#
# COMPACT_ATOMS: atom_id res chain seq x y z
N MET A 1 -19.91 24.24 -6.74
CA MET A 1 -20.92 23.19 -6.49
C MET A 1 -20.77 22.20 -7.64
N ALA A 2 -19.95 21.16 -7.47
CA ALA A 2 -19.70 20.17 -8.51
C ALA A 2 -20.83 19.14 -8.47
N SER A 3 -21.58 19.03 -9.55
CA SER A 3 -22.62 18.05 -9.78
C SER A 3 -21.97 16.67 -9.79
N PHE A 4 -22.22 15.87 -8.78
CA PHE A 4 -22.00 14.44 -8.83
C PHE A 4 -23.03 13.86 -9.79
N GLY A 5 -22.56 13.50 -11.00
CA GLY A 5 -23.39 12.92 -12.03
C GLY A 5 -24.08 11.64 -11.52
N ASP A 6 -25.36 11.58 -11.85
CA ASP A 6 -26.29 10.49 -11.66
C ASP A 6 -25.74 9.20 -12.30
N THR A 7 -25.02 8.41 -11.52
CA THR A 7 -24.69 7.04 -11.89
C THR A 7 -25.72 6.13 -11.24
N THR A 8 -26.67 5.66 -12.04
CA THR A 8 -27.49 4.50 -11.71
C THR A 8 -26.60 3.44 -11.06
N HIS A 9 -26.83 3.21 -9.76
CA HIS A 9 -26.06 2.27 -8.96
C HIS A 9 -26.39 0.84 -9.36
N ASP A 10 -25.90 0.45 -10.53
CA ASP A 10 -25.92 -0.94 -10.94
C ASP A 10 -24.77 -1.67 -10.24
N ARG A 11 -25.07 -2.85 -9.70
CA ARG A 11 -24.11 -3.69 -8.98
C ARG A 11 -22.94 -4.01 -9.90
N PRO A 12 -21.69 -3.82 -9.48
CA PRO A 12 -20.54 -4.08 -10.34
C PRO A 12 -20.49 -5.57 -10.72
N THR A 13 -20.52 -5.83 -12.01
CA THR A 13 -20.48 -7.20 -12.57
C THR A 13 -19.16 -7.49 -13.26
N LYS A 14 -18.42 -6.45 -13.61
CA LYS A 14 -17.11 -6.54 -14.27
C LYS A 14 -16.07 -5.76 -13.50
N VAL A 15 -14.81 -6.10 -13.70
CA VAL A 15 -13.68 -5.38 -13.07
C VAL A 15 -13.69 -3.89 -13.46
N ASP A 16 -14.09 -3.58 -14.69
CA ASP A 16 -14.16 -2.20 -15.18
C ASP A 16 -15.29 -1.40 -14.50
N ASP A 17 -16.30 -2.05 -13.92
CA ASP A 17 -17.37 -1.39 -13.15
C ASP A 17 -16.88 -0.97 -11.75
N LEU A 18 -15.81 -1.61 -11.24
CA LEU A 18 -15.18 -1.25 -9.96
C LEU A 18 -14.36 0.03 -10.07
N LEU A 19 -13.69 0.22 -11.23
CA LEU A 19 -12.85 1.38 -11.51
C LEU A 19 -13.20 1.94 -12.88
N GLY A 20 -14.02 2.97 -12.93
CA GLY A 20 -14.27 3.72 -14.18
C GLY A 20 -13.01 4.41 -14.69
N SER A 21 -12.88 4.57 -16.01
CA SER A 21 -11.70 5.17 -16.65
C SER A 21 -11.36 6.59 -16.13
N SER A 22 -12.37 7.39 -15.81
CA SER A 22 -12.18 8.72 -15.21
C SER A 22 -11.60 8.65 -13.80
N LEU A 23 -11.99 7.65 -13.00
CA LEU A 23 -11.45 7.42 -11.67
C LEU A 23 -10.00 6.93 -11.76
N MET A 24 -9.69 5.98 -12.65
CA MET A 24 -8.33 5.49 -12.85
C MET A 24 -7.36 6.62 -13.16
N SER A 25 -7.70 7.52 -14.07
CA SER A 25 -6.84 8.67 -14.41
C SER A 25 -6.61 9.65 -13.24
N SER A 26 -7.54 9.68 -12.29
CA SER A 26 -7.38 10.47 -11.05
C SER A 26 -6.53 9.73 -10.02
N LEU A 27 -6.67 8.41 -9.94
CA LEU A 27 -5.90 7.55 -9.04
C LEU A 27 -4.43 7.43 -9.45
N ASP A 28 -4.12 7.49 -10.75
CA ASP A 28 -2.74 7.48 -11.28
C ASP A 28 -1.87 8.63 -10.76
N LYS A 29 -2.50 9.70 -10.27
CA LYS A 29 -1.82 10.85 -9.67
C LYS A 29 -1.54 10.68 -8.18
N LEU A 30 -2.09 9.64 -7.57
CA LEU A 30 -1.90 9.34 -6.16
C LEU A 30 -0.81 8.31 -5.98
N ASP A 31 -0.09 8.42 -4.87
CA ASP A 31 0.97 7.48 -4.52
C ASP A 31 0.91 7.13 -3.03
N ILE A 32 1.26 5.88 -2.72
CA ILE A 32 1.42 5.42 -1.34
C ILE A 32 2.91 5.20 -1.14
N ILE A 33 3.56 6.14 -0.46
CA ILE A 33 5.00 6.14 -0.26
C ILE A 33 5.32 5.93 1.22
N ALA A 34 6.16 4.94 1.52
CA ALA A 34 6.85 4.89 2.80
C ALA A 34 8.26 5.41 2.64
N ARG A 35 8.58 6.45 3.37
CA ARG A 35 9.92 7.02 3.43
C ARG A 35 10.53 6.77 4.81
N LYS A 36 11.70 6.19 4.82
CA LYS A 36 12.48 6.01 6.03
C LYS A 36 13.73 6.88 5.99
N ILE A 37 13.90 7.67 7.02
CA ILE A 37 15.11 8.49 7.17
C ILE A 37 16.21 7.61 7.74
N PHE A 38 17.27 7.40 6.97
CA PHE A 38 18.48 6.74 7.42
C PHE A 38 19.51 7.77 7.88
N SER A 39 19.78 7.84 9.18
CA SER A 39 20.93 8.54 9.69
C SER A 39 22.09 7.55 9.87
N GLY A 40 22.98 7.50 8.89
CA GLY A 40 24.34 6.96 9.04
C GLY A 40 24.53 5.49 9.41
N LYS A 41 23.48 4.67 9.48
CA LYS A 41 23.61 3.25 9.78
C LYS A 41 23.20 2.41 8.56
N ILE A 42 24.02 2.38 7.53
CA ILE A 42 23.98 1.28 6.57
C ILE A 42 24.66 0.10 7.27
N GLN A 43 23.86 -0.77 7.85
CA GLN A 43 24.32 -2.02 8.39
C GLN A 43 24.78 -2.89 7.21
N GLY A 44 26.09 -3.13 7.13
CA GLY A 44 26.81 -4.14 6.36
C GLY A 44 26.23 -4.54 5.01
N GLU A 45 26.95 -4.16 3.97
CA GLU A 45 27.22 -4.95 2.75
C GLU A 45 26.16 -5.99 2.31
N ARG A 46 24.92 -5.57 2.17
CA ARG A 46 24.03 -6.19 1.20
C ARG A 46 23.69 -5.12 0.16
N ARG A 47 24.54 -5.04 -0.87
CA ARG A 47 24.15 -4.45 -2.14
C ARG A 47 22.76 -5.02 -2.45
N SER A 48 21.73 -4.24 -2.24
CA SER A 48 20.39 -4.57 -2.70
C SER A 48 20.50 -4.79 -4.22
N ARG A 49 20.52 -6.04 -4.65
CA ARG A 49 20.41 -6.42 -6.07
C ARG A 49 19.02 -6.11 -6.62
N ARG A 50 18.21 -5.37 -5.89
CA ARG A 50 16.89 -4.94 -6.32
C ARG A 50 17.04 -3.64 -7.11
N LYS A 51 16.99 -3.76 -8.43
CA LYS A 51 16.78 -2.62 -9.32
C LYS A 51 15.47 -1.94 -8.91
N GLY A 52 15.52 -0.69 -8.50
CA GLY A 52 14.31 0.12 -8.24
C GLY A 52 14.26 0.88 -6.92
N ILE A 53 15.28 0.81 -6.07
CA ILE A 53 15.35 1.67 -4.89
C ILE A 53 16.05 2.96 -5.31
N SER A 54 15.31 4.04 -5.44
CA SER A 54 15.87 5.37 -5.58
C SER A 54 16.33 5.83 -4.19
N VAL A 55 17.63 6.03 -4.03
CA VAL A 55 18.19 6.65 -2.83
C VAL A 55 18.26 8.13 -3.11
N GLU A 56 17.37 8.90 -2.52
CA GLU A 56 17.31 10.34 -2.70
C GLU A 56 18.05 11.04 -1.57
N PHE A 57 18.87 12.05 -1.92
CA PHE A 57 19.51 12.89 -0.91
C PHE A 57 18.44 13.67 -0.13
N ALA A 58 18.47 13.55 1.20
CA ALA A 58 17.50 14.21 2.08
C ALA A 58 18.05 15.49 2.68
N ASP A 59 19.17 15.40 3.41
CA ASP A 59 19.72 16.52 4.19
C ASP A 59 21.13 16.21 4.68
N TYR A 60 21.74 17.18 5.37
CA TYR A 60 22.98 17.05 6.11
C TYR A 60 22.72 17.09 7.61
N ARG A 61 23.44 16.26 8.36
CA ARG A 61 23.56 16.41 9.81
C ARG A 61 25.02 16.47 10.25
N GLN A 62 25.28 17.07 11.40
CA GLN A 62 26.64 17.04 11.97
C GLN A 62 27.02 15.60 12.34
N TYR A 63 28.29 15.29 12.11
CA TYR A 63 28.90 14.02 12.54
C TYR A 63 28.88 13.91 14.06
N ALA A 64 28.51 12.72 14.55
CA ALA A 64 28.65 12.37 15.97
C ALA A 64 29.63 11.20 16.11
N ALA A 65 30.35 11.14 17.23
CA ALA A 65 31.30 10.06 17.45
C ALA A 65 30.64 8.68 17.39
N GLY A 66 31.17 7.79 16.52
CA GLY A 66 30.62 6.48 16.24
C GLY A 66 29.81 6.37 14.92
N ASP A 67 29.63 7.47 14.21
CA ASP A 67 29.04 7.45 12.86
C ASP A 67 30.02 6.89 11.83
N ASP A 68 29.47 6.34 10.75
CA ASP A 68 30.25 5.76 9.66
C ASP A 68 30.86 6.86 8.78
N LEU A 69 32.18 6.95 8.78
CA LEU A 69 32.96 7.96 8.06
C LEU A 69 32.76 7.94 6.53
N ARG A 70 32.22 6.85 5.98
CA ARG A 70 31.95 6.72 4.53
C ARG A 70 30.88 7.69 4.03
N PHE A 71 30.02 8.18 4.92
CA PHE A 71 28.93 9.11 4.60
C PHE A 71 29.28 10.57 4.85
N ILE A 72 30.52 10.86 5.27
CA ILE A 72 31.00 12.24 5.40
C ILE A 72 31.08 12.87 4.01
N ASP A 73 30.56 14.11 3.90
CA ASP A 73 30.78 14.93 2.73
C ASP A 73 32.11 15.69 2.86
N TRP A 74 33.14 15.14 2.25
CA TRP A 74 34.49 15.75 2.26
C TRP A 74 34.53 17.11 1.55
N ASN A 75 33.63 17.38 0.60
CA ASN A 75 33.55 18.68 -0.06
C ASN A 75 32.98 19.75 0.89
N VAL A 76 32.01 19.38 1.71
CA VAL A 76 31.49 20.28 2.77
C VAL A 76 32.53 20.50 3.84
N TYR A 77 33.24 19.45 4.25
CA TYR A 77 34.33 19.56 5.20
C TYR A 77 35.42 20.54 4.73
N ALA A 78 35.84 20.42 3.47
CA ALA A 78 36.88 21.31 2.90
C ALA A 78 36.48 22.80 2.88
N ARG A 79 35.19 23.12 2.90
CA ARG A 79 34.69 24.51 2.87
C ARG A 79 34.38 25.06 4.25
N LEU A 80 33.85 24.22 5.14
CA LEU A 80 33.30 24.68 6.43
C LEU A 80 34.13 24.25 7.63
N ASP A 81 35.14 23.41 7.42
CA ASP A 81 35.97 22.79 8.48
C ASP A 81 35.14 22.12 9.57
N ARG A 82 34.01 21.56 9.17
CA ARG A 82 33.07 20.80 10.01
C ARG A 82 32.62 19.54 9.30
N LEU A 83 32.58 18.45 10.07
CA LEU A 83 32.15 17.15 9.56
C LEU A 83 30.63 17.07 9.47
N PHE A 84 30.11 16.88 8.26
CA PHE A 84 28.71 16.65 7.97
C PHE A 84 28.51 15.29 7.32
N MET A 85 27.45 14.62 7.73
CA MET A 85 26.99 13.35 7.18
C MET A 85 25.88 13.60 6.19
N LYS A 86 25.93 12.91 5.04
CA LYS A 86 24.81 12.87 4.10
C LYS A 86 23.71 11.96 4.66
N ILE A 87 22.51 12.47 4.73
CA ILE A 87 21.31 11.70 5.04
C ILE A 87 20.60 11.38 3.74
N PHE A 88 20.22 10.12 3.58
CA PHE A 88 19.49 9.65 2.40
C PHE A 88 18.10 9.19 2.79
N LEU A 89 17.14 9.42 1.90
CA LEU A 89 15.81 8.81 1.94
C LEU A 89 15.83 7.55 1.09
N GLU A 90 15.47 6.45 1.68
CA GLU A 90 15.25 5.20 0.96
C GLU A 90 13.75 4.93 0.90
N GLU A 91 13.22 4.70 -0.30
CA GLU A 91 11.84 4.25 -0.46
C GLU A 91 11.78 2.77 -0.14
N GLU A 92 11.03 2.42 0.90
CA GLU A 92 10.77 1.02 1.26
C GLU A 92 9.52 0.52 0.53
N GLU A 93 9.59 -0.68 -0.02
CA GLU A 93 8.43 -1.38 -0.56
C GLU A 93 7.46 -1.71 0.59
N LEU A 94 6.26 -1.14 0.53
CA LEU A 94 5.19 -1.40 1.48
C LEU A 94 4.37 -2.63 1.09
N THR A 95 3.77 -3.25 2.08
CA THR A 95 2.68 -4.21 1.88
C THR A 95 1.39 -3.60 2.41
N LEU A 96 0.47 -3.25 1.50
CA LEU A 96 -0.87 -2.81 1.87
C LEU A 96 -1.75 -4.03 2.15
N GLY A 97 -2.21 -4.14 3.40
CA GLY A 97 -3.20 -5.15 3.81
C GLY A 97 -4.61 -4.53 3.81
N ILE A 98 -5.54 -5.10 3.06
CA ILE A 98 -6.94 -4.67 3.02
C ILE A 98 -7.80 -5.80 3.53
N ALA A 99 -8.53 -5.57 4.63
CA ALA A 99 -9.47 -6.52 5.21
C ALA A 99 -10.91 -6.07 4.92
N ILE A 100 -11.69 -6.94 4.30
CA ILE A 100 -13.06 -6.71 3.86
C ILE A 100 -14.01 -7.56 4.70
N ASP A 101 -14.93 -6.91 5.42
CA ASP A 101 -16.05 -7.61 6.04
C ASP A 101 -17.02 -8.07 4.95
N ALA A 102 -17.18 -9.38 4.81
CA ALA A 102 -18.10 -10.02 3.87
C ALA A 102 -19.27 -10.69 4.60
N SER A 103 -19.69 -10.13 5.73
CA SER A 103 -20.91 -10.57 6.44
C SER A 103 -22.18 -10.09 5.72
N ALA A 104 -23.31 -10.76 5.96
CA ALA A 104 -24.61 -10.42 5.35
C ALA A 104 -25.07 -9.00 5.70
N SER A 105 -24.64 -8.43 6.84
CA SER A 105 -24.95 -7.05 7.23
C SER A 105 -24.32 -5.98 6.32
N MET A 106 -23.38 -6.37 5.47
CA MET A 106 -22.80 -5.49 4.47
C MET A 106 -23.69 -5.30 3.24
N GLU A 107 -24.66 -6.18 3.02
CA GLU A 107 -25.63 -6.15 1.92
C GLU A 107 -26.81 -5.22 2.25
N PHE A 108 -26.50 -3.96 2.65
CA PHE A 108 -27.52 -2.99 3.08
C PHE A 108 -27.26 -1.63 2.44
N GLY A 109 -28.34 -0.86 2.30
CA GLY A 109 -28.32 0.53 1.90
C GLY A 109 -28.49 0.79 0.40
N ASN A 110 -28.81 2.05 0.07
CA ASN A 110 -28.82 2.55 -1.29
C ASN A 110 -28.13 3.93 -1.30
N PRO A 111 -26.88 4.04 -1.84
CA PRO A 111 -26.11 2.98 -2.50
C PRO A 111 -25.72 1.82 -1.55
N ASN A 112 -25.52 0.63 -2.16
CA ASN A 112 -25.20 -0.58 -1.41
C ASN A 112 -23.82 -0.44 -0.71
N LYS A 113 -23.77 -0.74 0.59
CA LYS A 113 -22.55 -0.61 1.40
C LYS A 113 -21.42 -1.53 0.93
N PHE A 114 -21.75 -2.78 0.54
CA PHE A 114 -20.74 -3.72 0.10
C PHE A 114 -20.15 -3.34 -1.26
N ASP A 115 -20.95 -2.81 -2.17
CA ASP A 115 -20.47 -2.32 -3.47
C ASP A 115 -19.56 -1.10 -3.31
N PHE A 116 -19.85 -0.23 -2.34
CA PHE A 116 -18.92 0.85 -1.98
C PHE A 116 -17.58 0.31 -1.48
N VAL A 117 -17.60 -0.69 -0.58
CA VAL A 117 -16.37 -1.31 -0.04
C VAL A 117 -15.58 -2.01 -1.12
N ARG A 118 -16.23 -2.69 -2.07
CA ARG A 118 -15.57 -3.29 -3.24
C ARG A 118 -14.81 -2.23 -4.06
N ARG A 119 -15.46 -1.12 -4.38
CA ARG A 119 -14.85 0.00 -5.12
C ARG A 119 -13.70 0.64 -4.35
N LEU A 120 -13.86 0.83 -3.04
CA LEU A 120 -12.81 1.38 -2.17
C LEU A 120 -11.59 0.46 -2.11
N ALA A 121 -11.80 -0.84 -1.87
CA ALA A 121 -10.73 -1.83 -1.83
C ALA A 121 -9.97 -1.91 -3.17
N MET A 122 -10.71 -1.88 -4.28
CA MET A 122 -10.14 -1.86 -5.62
C MET A 122 -9.31 -0.60 -5.87
N SER A 123 -9.80 0.57 -5.46
CA SER A 123 -9.10 1.85 -5.64
C SER A 123 -7.80 1.91 -4.84
N LEU A 124 -7.84 1.55 -3.55
CA LEU A 124 -6.65 1.51 -2.69
C LEU A 124 -5.61 0.50 -3.19
N GLY A 125 -6.07 -0.70 -3.57
CA GLY A 125 -5.20 -1.73 -4.13
C GLY A 125 -4.58 -1.31 -5.46
N TYR A 126 -5.34 -0.63 -6.33
CA TYR A 126 -4.83 -0.09 -7.59
C TYR A 126 -3.71 0.92 -7.37
N ILE A 127 -3.90 1.90 -6.48
CA ILE A 127 -2.87 2.89 -6.14
C ILE A 127 -1.60 2.18 -5.65
N ALA A 128 -1.75 1.23 -4.71
CA ALA A 128 -0.60 0.51 -4.17
C ALA A 128 0.16 -0.29 -5.23
N LEU A 129 -0.55 -1.00 -6.13
CA LEU A 129 0.07 -1.77 -7.21
C LEU A 129 0.74 -0.87 -8.26
N SER A 130 0.17 0.30 -8.54
CA SER A 130 0.75 1.30 -9.46
C SER A 130 2.01 1.92 -8.88
N SER A 131 2.05 2.12 -7.57
CA SER A 131 3.21 2.61 -6.81
C SER A 131 4.24 1.52 -6.47
N HIS A 132 4.23 0.39 -7.17
CA HIS A 132 5.16 -0.75 -6.98
C HIS A 132 5.12 -1.41 -5.59
N ASN A 133 4.14 -1.09 -4.77
CA ASN A 133 3.91 -1.71 -3.48
C ASN A 133 3.27 -3.09 -3.63
N ARG A 134 3.25 -3.87 -2.55
CA ARG A 134 2.55 -5.14 -2.48
C ARG A 134 1.15 -4.96 -1.94
N VAL A 135 0.22 -5.78 -2.42
CA VAL A 135 -1.15 -5.80 -1.93
C VAL A 135 -1.51 -7.19 -1.45
N SER A 136 -2.18 -7.24 -0.32
CA SER A 136 -2.78 -8.44 0.25
C SER A 136 -4.20 -8.14 0.65
N LEU A 137 -5.11 -8.92 0.12
CA LEU A 137 -6.54 -8.81 0.41
C LEU A 137 -6.96 -9.95 1.34
N PHE A 138 -7.82 -9.62 2.26
CA PHE A 138 -8.50 -10.56 3.16
C PHE A 138 -9.99 -10.27 3.11
N SER A 139 -10.81 -11.30 3.07
CA SER A 139 -12.23 -11.18 3.36
C SER A 139 -12.58 -12.08 4.53
N PHE A 140 -13.49 -11.65 5.37
CA PHE A 140 -13.87 -12.42 6.55
C PHE A 140 -15.38 -12.38 6.81
N ASN A 141 -15.88 -13.46 7.38
CA ASN A 141 -17.21 -13.61 7.95
C ASN A 141 -17.14 -14.65 9.08
N ASP A 142 -18.27 -15.15 9.56
CA ASP A 142 -18.34 -16.21 10.58
C ASP A 142 -17.89 -17.59 10.09
N GLN A 143 -17.74 -17.78 8.78
CA GLN A 143 -17.23 -19.03 8.20
C GLN A 143 -15.69 -19.06 8.09
N GLY A 144 -15.01 -17.90 8.30
CA GLY A 144 -13.56 -17.81 8.30
C GLY A 144 -13.00 -16.65 7.50
N VAL A 145 -11.71 -16.79 7.13
CA VAL A 145 -10.95 -15.76 6.42
C VAL A 145 -10.47 -16.32 5.08
N SER A 146 -10.90 -15.70 3.97
CA SER A 146 -10.33 -15.89 2.64
C SER A 146 -9.21 -14.87 2.40
N ARG A 147 -8.23 -15.21 1.56
CA ARG A 147 -7.09 -14.34 1.32
C ARG A 147 -6.57 -14.44 -0.12
N LEU A 148 -6.16 -13.29 -0.66
CA LEU A 148 -5.37 -13.18 -1.88
C LEU A 148 -4.13 -12.34 -1.55
N THR A 149 -2.97 -12.96 -1.53
CA THR A 149 -1.75 -12.37 -0.96
C THR A 149 -0.65 -12.18 -1.99
N ALA A 150 0.30 -11.30 -1.65
CA ALA A 150 1.54 -11.06 -2.39
C ALA A 150 1.33 -10.59 -3.85
N LEU A 151 0.25 -9.85 -4.13
CA LEU A 151 0.08 -9.19 -5.40
C LEU A 151 1.14 -8.10 -5.57
N ARG A 152 1.75 -8.03 -6.75
CA ARG A 152 2.77 -7.04 -7.09
C ARG A 152 2.68 -6.62 -8.55
N GLY A 153 2.76 -5.30 -8.76
CA GLY A 153 2.75 -4.68 -10.08
C GLY A 153 1.36 -4.57 -10.69
N SER A 154 1.19 -3.57 -11.55
CA SER A 154 -0.10 -3.17 -12.12
C SER A 154 -0.82 -4.27 -12.92
N ARG A 155 -0.08 -5.25 -13.46
CA ARG A 155 -0.69 -6.39 -14.18
C ARG A 155 -1.62 -7.25 -13.30
N ARG A 156 -1.40 -7.25 -11.98
CA ARG A 156 -2.21 -8.02 -11.02
C ARG A 156 -3.51 -7.32 -10.62
N THR A 157 -3.75 -6.11 -11.12
CA THR A 157 -4.98 -5.34 -10.86
C THR A 157 -6.22 -6.11 -11.30
N ARG A 158 -6.16 -6.81 -12.43
CA ARG A 158 -7.28 -7.60 -12.94
C ARG A 158 -7.61 -8.80 -12.03
N ASP A 159 -6.59 -9.51 -11.58
CA ASP A 159 -6.77 -10.66 -10.67
C ASP A 159 -7.35 -10.20 -9.33
N MET A 160 -6.87 -9.05 -8.83
CA MET A 160 -7.41 -8.41 -7.63
C MET A 160 -8.89 -8.04 -7.81
N GLY A 161 -9.23 -7.39 -8.92
CA GLY A 161 -10.60 -7.01 -9.23
C GLY A 161 -11.54 -8.21 -9.34
N GLN A 162 -11.11 -9.28 -9.99
CA GLN A 162 -11.91 -10.50 -10.11
C GLN A 162 -12.15 -11.11 -8.72
N TRP A 163 -11.13 -11.22 -7.88
CA TRP A 163 -11.28 -11.75 -6.53
C TRP A 163 -12.26 -10.90 -5.68
N ILE A 164 -12.22 -9.56 -5.82
CA ILE A 164 -13.16 -8.66 -5.12
C ILE A 164 -14.61 -8.87 -5.62
N LEU A 165 -14.80 -9.07 -6.91
CA LEU A 165 -16.13 -9.34 -7.50
C LEU A 165 -16.73 -10.67 -7.03
N ASP A 166 -15.88 -11.68 -6.88
CA ASP A 166 -16.29 -13.03 -6.47
C ASP A 166 -16.69 -13.13 -4.99
N LEU A 167 -16.42 -12.06 -4.18
CA LEU A 167 -16.85 -12.02 -2.80
C LEU A 167 -18.38 -11.93 -2.70
N ILE A 168 -18.97 -12.80 -1.89
CA ILE A 168 -20.41 -12.84 -1.63
C ILE A 168 -20.63 -12.55 -0.15
N PRO A 169 -21.36 -11.47 0.22
CA PRO A 169 -21.70 -11.19 1.61
C PRO A 169 -22.65 -12.26 2.15
N GLN A 170 -22.24 -12.93 3.22
CA GLN A 170 -23.05 -13.98 3.84
C GLN A 170 -22.64 -14.21 5.31
N GLY A 171 -23.56 -14.80 6.09
CA GLY A 171 -23.31 -15.16 7.48
C GLY A 171 -23.18 -13.96 8.42
N GLY A 172 -22.64 -14.20 9.59
CA GLY A 172 -22.33 -13.20 10.60
C GLY A 172 -20.94 -12.60 10.44
N THR A 173 -20.59 -11.64 11.30
CA THR A 173 -19.23 -11.09 11.36
C THR A 173 -18.42 -11.76 12.49
N ALA A 174 -17.16 -12.11 12.23
CA ALA A 174 -16.21 -12.64 13.20
C ALA A 174 -14.94 -11.78 13.25
N PHE A 175 -15.11 -10.47 13.46
CA PHE A 175 -14.05 -9.47 13.37
C PHE A 175 -12.83 -9.79 14.25
N THR A 176 -13.05 -10.16 15.52
CA THR A 176 -11.93 -10.44 16.46
C THR A 176 -11.08 -11.63 16.00
N ASP A 177 -11.72 -12.69 15.50
CA ASP A 177 -11.00 -13.88 15.05
C ASP A 177 -10.32 -13.62 13.70
N ALA A 178 -10.94 -12.85 12.82
CA ALA A 178 -10.31 -12.37 11.60
C ALA A 178 -9.04 -11.56 11.90
N CYS A 179 -9.08 -10.61 12.84
CA CYS A 179 -7.90 -9.85 13.25
C CYS A 179 -6.76 -10.74 13.75
N LYS A 180 -7.05 -11.79 14.53
CA LYS A 180 -6.04 -12.76 14.99
C LYS A 180 -5.38 -13.47 13.81
N VAL A 181 -6.19 -13.97 12.87
CA VAL A 181 -5.70 -14.67 11.68
C VAL A 181 -4.87 -13.76 10.79
N ILE A 182 -5.33 -12.55 10.54
CA ILE A 182 -4.65 -11.57 9.69
C ILE A 182 -3.32 -11.14 10.32
N SER A 183 -3.29 -10.86 11.63
CA SER A 183 -2.09 -10.44 12.34
C SER A 183 -1.00 -11.51 12.40
N THR A 184 -1.38 -12.79 12.43
CA THR A 184 -0.43 -13.92 12.37
C THR A 184 0.07 -14.21 10.96
N SER A 185 -0.64 -13.71 9.93
CA SER A 185 -0.21 -13.80 8.54
C SER A 185 0.96 -12.85 8.33
N ARG A 186 2.19 -13.30 8.62
CA ARG A 186 3.42 -12.50 8.45
C ARG A 186 3.57 -12.06 7.01
N GLN A 187 3.14 -10.88 6.73
CA GLN A 187 3.31 -10.22 5.45
C GLN A 187 4.28 -9.07 5.67
N GLY A 188 5.57 -9.26 5.52
CA GLY A 188 6.55 -8.22 5.51
C GLY A 188 6.29 -7.00 6.44
N ARG A 189 7.06 -5.94 6.31
CA ARG A 189 6.74 -4.64 6.92
C ARG A 189 5.61 -4.01 6.08
N GLY A 190 4.47 -3.74 6.69
CA GLY A 190 3.31 -3.16 6.01
C GLY A 190 2.46 -2.29 6.92
N VAL A 191 1.57 -1.57 6.29
CA VAL A 191 0.45 -0.84 6.90
C VAL A 191 -0.79 -1.68 6.78
#